data_6583bd1c778945617a477041e658886d
#
_entry.id   6583bd1c778945617a477041e658886d
#
_cell.length_a   1.000
_cell.length_b   1.000
_cell.length_c   1.000
_cell.angle_alpha   90.00
_cell.angle_beta   90.00
_cell.angle_gamma   90.00
#
_symmetry.space_group_name_H-M   'P 1'
#
loop_
_entity.id
_entity.type
_entity.pdbx_description
1 polymer ?
#
loop_
_entity_poly.entity_id
_entity_poly.type
_entity_poly.pdbx_seq_one_letter_code
_entity_poly.pdbx_strand_id
1 'polypeptide(L)'
;MKNQIIKRDVNSTKEQKYYLIVTSNETAPLTLNIRYADVEKGSLITAPKEAIIGSNIIDFDGTEYYTYKATQDGKLAVTVEDGVTVTFPTNTSGYGSYDTYLKDNTYSIQATKGTTYNIVFKNVKKGSTFTLEETQFAAGEVRKNPIVMTGDSYTLGENANNLWLKYEVTKTGVIEFSCDAPFAETTFIGIAKNNGEGIVSMAEQIQDESTLDQAHPARLSVYHAVFSAQQGDALYILVNIEGNATGKKLTLTQRASEPGETIDNPIELKKGETLDVSKASLNNPIWVKARLTVGKNEFQNVDGGNFIPLQFCRLEDDGITYSGMSITWEGNSFIKEKTKEEDFIFMISYAEGKAKVKFVDDNTSGISNIELVPDSAPSIYTINGTKINSITGSGVYIIKSNGKTKKVVIKK
;
A
#
# COMPACT_ATOMS: atom_id res chain seq x y z
N MET A 1 -38.87 -7.54 46.22
CA MET A 1 -38.52 -7.03 44.87
C MET A 1 -37.38 -6.01 45.04
N LYS A 2 -36.26 -6.19 44.39
CA LYS A 2 -35.20 -5.17 44.37
C LYS A 2 -35.61 -4.09 43.38
N ASN A 3 -35.84 -2.85 43.81
CA ASN A 3 -36.04 -1.72 42.93
C ASN A 3 -34.76 -1.52 42.11
N GLN A 4 -34.79 -1.81 40.83
CA GLN A 4 -33.67 -1.55 39.93
C GLN A 4 -33.79 -0.13 39.41
N ILE A 5 -32.85 0.73 39.76
CA ILE A 5 -32.77 2.10 39.22
C ILE A 5 -31.82 2.06 38.03
N ILE A 6 -32.35 2.34 36.87
CA ILE A 6 -31.56 2.52 35.64
C ILE A 6 -31.39 4.00 35.40
N LYS A 7 -30.16 4.49 35.37
CA LYS A 7 -29.82 5.87 34.99
C LYS A 7 -29.27 5.88 33.56
N ARG A 8 -29.75 6.82 32.76
CA ARG A 8 -29.20 7.12 31.43
C ARG A 8 -29.09 8.64 31.29
N ASP A 9 -27.90 9.10 30.93
CA ASP A 9 -27.65 10.50 30.66
C ASP A 9 -27.68 10.67 29.11
N VAL A 10 -28.38 11.71 28.66
CA VAL A 10 -28.52 12.06 27.26
C VAL A 10 -28.12 13.51 27.09
N ASN A 11 -27.19 13.79 26.21
CA ASN A 11 -26.85 15.15 25.81
C ASN A 11 -28.03 15.83 25.15
N SER A 12 -28.47 16.96 25.70
CA SER A 12 -29.54 17.73 25.11
C SER A 12 -29.04 19.11 24.63
N THR A 13 -29.46 19.49 23.44
CA THR A 13 -29.29 20.83 22.90
C THR A 13 -30.57 21.63 23.01
N LYS A 14 -30.46 22.94 23.23
CA LYS A 14 -31.61 23.83 23.28
C LYS A 14 -32.46 23.68 22.01
N GLU A 15 -33.77 23.64 22.20
CA GLU A 15 -34.78 23.53 21.12
C GLU A 15 -34.81 22.20 20.35
N GLN A 16 -34.00 21.21 20.71
CA GLN A 16 -34.07 19.90 20.12
C GLN A 16 -35.16 19.03 20.81
N LYS A 17 -35.97 18.32 20.01
CA LYS A 17 -36.96 17.37 20.51
C LYS A 17 -36.32 16.01 20.69
N TYR A 18 -36.52 15.41 21.85
CA TYR A 18 -36.05 14.05 22.15
C TYR A 18 -37.26 13.16 22.35
N TYR A 19 -37.20 11.94 21.80
CA TYR A 19 -38.21 10.92 21.98
C TYR A 19 -37.61 9.82 22.83
N LEU A 20 -38.30 9.49 23.91
CA LEU A 20 -37.90 8.41 24.81
C LEU A 20 -38.82 7.21 24.57
N ILE A 21 -38.24 6.09 24.21
CA ILE A 21 -38.93 4.79 24.11
C ILE A 21 -38.60 4.00 25.36
N VAL A 22 -39.59 3.71 26.16
CA VAL A 22 -39.44 2.87 27.35
C VAL A 22 -40.13 1.53 27.07
N THR A 23 -39.39 0.45 27.15
CA THR A 23 -39.92 -0.91 27.02
C THR A 23 -39.70 -1.65 28.33
N SER A 24 -40.72 -2.35 28.80
CA SER A 24 -40.64 -3.21 29.98
C SER A 24 -41.33 -4.54 29.69
N ASN A 25 -40.71 -5.61 30.13
CA ASN A 25 -41.30 -6.95 30.08
C ASN A 25 -42.16 -7.26 31.34
N GLU A 26 -42.26 -6.29 32.25
CA GLU A 26 -42.98 -6.44 33.52
C GLU A 26 -44.27 -5.61 33.49
N THR A 27 -45.31 -6.14 34.17
CA THR A 27 -46.61 -5.46 34.33
C THR A 27 -46.65 -4.51 35.52
N ALA A 28 -45.51 -4.34 36.24
CA ALA A 28 -45.42 -3.43 37.39
C ALA A 28 -45.35 -1.96 36.92
N PRO A 29 -45.91 -1.03 37.72
CA PRO A 29 -45.83 0.39 37.39
C PRO A 29 -44.38 0.87 37.39
N LEU A 30 -44.01 1.58 36.28
CA LEU A 30 -42.72 2.21 36.12
C LEU A 30 -42.83 3.69 36.48
N THR A 31 -41.89 4.19 37.26
CA THR A 31 -41.73 5.61 37.50
C THR A 31 -40.58 6.15 36.70
N LEU A 32 -40.88 7.07 35.78
CA LEU A 32 -39.87 7.76 34.96
C LEU A 32 -39.61 9.13 35.53
N ASN A 33 -38.40 9.41 35.96
CA ASN A 33 -37.95 10.72 36.39
C ASN A 33 -37.03 11.32 35.33
N ILE A 34 -37.42 12.44 34.74
CA ILE A 34 -36.61 13.21 33.80
C ILE A 34 -36.22 14.52 34.48
N ARG A 35 -34.94 14.84 34.50
CA ARG A 35 -34.44 16.11 35.01
C ARG A 35 -33.38 16.69 34.09
N TYR A 36 -33.33 17.99 34.00
CA TYR A 36 -32.19 18.69 33.48
C TYR A 36 -31.14 18.83 34.58
N ALA A 37 -29.92 18.59 34.24
CA ALA A 37 -28.77 18.87 35.09
C ALA A 37 -27.69 19.50 34.23
N ASP A 38 -26.93 20.41 34.80
CA ASP A 38 -25.74 20.91 34.14
C ASP A 38 -24.76 19.76 33.96
N VAL A 39 -24.12 19.71 32.78
CA VAL A 39 -23.12 18.71 32.48
C VAL A 39 -21.84 19.07 33.22
N GLU A 40 -21.38 18.18 34.09
CA GLU A 40 -20.10 18.38 34.75
C GLU A 40 -18.97 18.31 33.73
N LYS A 41 -18.06 19.29 33.79
CA LYS A 41 -16.89 19.31 32.89
C LYS A 41 -16.04 18.04 33.08
N GLY A 42 -15.65 17.42 32.00
CA GLY A 42 -14.91 16.15 31.99
C GLY A 42 -15.80 14.91 31.91
N SER A 43 -17.09 15.00 32.20
CA SER A 43 -18.00 13.85 32.17
C SER A 43 -18.40 13.42 30.76
N LEU A 44 -18.28 14.28 29.76
CA LEU A 44 -18.65 14.03 28.36
C LEU A 44 -17.63 14.65 27.42
N ILE A 45 -17.46 14.04 26.25
CA ILE A 45 -16.56 14.57 25.19
C ILE A 45 -17.00 15.92 24.65
N THR A 46 -18.28 16.26 24.78
CA THR A 46 -18.86 17.56 24.37
C THR A 46 -18.75 18.63 25.47
N ALA A 47 -18.36 18.24 26.67
CA ALA A 47 -18.11 19.13 27.80
C ALA A 47 -16.79 18.75 28.50
N PRO A 48 -15.67 18.77 27.78
CA PRO A 48 -14.39 18.34 28.32
C PRO A 48 -13.87 19.34 29.36
N LYS A 49 -13.00 18.88 30.21
CA LYS A 49 -12.20 19.70 31.12
C LYS A 49 -10.95 20.18 30.38
N GLU A 50 -10.47 21.35 30.67
CA GLU A 50 -9.20 21.83 30.11
C GLU A 50 -8.03 21.23 30.90
N ALA A 51 -7.11 20.57 30.22
CA ALA A 51 -5.87 20.08 30.81
C ALA A 51 -4.81 21.18 30.82
N ILE A 52 -3.96 21.15 31.81
CA ILE A 52 -2.82 22.07 31.96
C ILE A 52 -1.50 21.29 31.83
N ILE A 53 -0.44 21.95 31.41
CA ILE A 53 0.91 21.38 31.45
C ILE A 53 1.27 21.05 32.90
N GLY A 54 1.83 19.88 33.13
CA GLY A 54 2.12 19.32 34.44
C GLY A 54 1.04 18.36 34.94
N SER A 55 0.86 18.29 36.26
CA SER A 55 -0.06 17.35 36.89
C SER A 55 -1.51 17.82 36.83
N ASN A 56 -2.39 16.90 36.42
CA ASN A 56 -3.85 17.07 36.38
C ASN A 56 -4.52 16.00 37.25
N ILE A 57 -5.70 16.29 37.79
CA ILE A 57 -6.43 15.38 38.67
C ILE A 57 -7.66 14.85 37.93
N ILE A 58 -7.88 13.54 38.03
CA ILE A 58 -9.06 12.82 37.56
C ILE A 58 -10.21 13.02 38.55
N ASP A 59 -11.36 13.49 38.08
CA ASP A 59 -12.53 13.78 38.92
C ASP A 59 -13.57 12.66 38.92
N PHE A 60 -13.53 11.76 37.93
CA PHE A 60 -14.52 10.70 37.75
C PHE A 60 -13.89 9.30 37.69
N ASP A 61 -14.66 8.30 38.11
CA ASP A 61 -14.32 6.90 37.89
C ASP A 61 -14.73 6.48 36.47
N GLY A 62 -13.91 5.64 35.83
CA GLY A 62 -14.18 4.98 34.56
C GLY A 62 -13.72 5.75 33.33
N THR A 63 -14.42 6.80 32.91
CA THR A 63 -14.02 7.59 31.72
C THR A 63 -14.10 9.07 31.99
N GLU A 64 -13.05 9.82 31.63
CA GLU A 64 -13.02 11.27 31.71
C GLU A 64 -12.45 11.91 30.45
N TYR A 65 -12.93 13.12 30.13
CA TYR A 65 -12.64 13.83 28.90
C TYR A 65 -11.96 15.16 29.16
N TYR A 66 -10.85 15.38 28.45
CA TYR A 66 -10.09 16.63 28.50
C TYR A 66 -9.89 17.20 27.11
N THR A 67 -9.57 18.50 27.08
CA THR A 67 -9.02 19.17 25.92
C THR A 67 -7.73 19.87 26.30
N TYR A 68 -6.85 19.99 25.32
CA TYR A 68 -5.65 20.79 25.43
C TYR A 68 -5.37 21.52 24.13
N LYS A 69 -5.07 22.81 24.19
CA LYS A 69 -4.67 23.60 23.03
C LYS A 69 -3.16 23.70 22.99
N ALA A 70 -2.54 23.07 21.99
CA ALA A 70 -1.09 23.06 21.84
C ALA A 70 -0.50 24.46 21.68
N THR A 71 0.57 24.75 22.41
CA THR A 71 1.25 26.03 22.41
C THR A 71 2.44 26.08 21.46
N GLN A 72 2.94 24.91 21.04
CA GLN A 72 4.04 24.75 20.09
C GLN A 72 3.82 23.54 19.18
N ASP A 73 4.56 23.48 18.06
CA ASP A 73 4.66 22.27 17.27
C ASP A 73 5.58 21.26 17.99
N GLY A 74 5.25 19.98 17.98
CA GLY A 74 6.08 18.96 18.62
C GLY A 74 5.31 17.76 19.13
N LYS A 75 5.65 17.32 20.33
CA LYS A 75 5.12 16.16 21.01
C LYS A 75 4.21 16.59 22.16
N LEU A 76 2.96 16.15 22.13
CA LEU A 76 2.05 16.21 23.27
C LEU A 76 2.05 14.83 23.93
N ALA A 77 2.49 14.75 25.17
CA ALA A 77 2.64 13.50 25.92
C ALA A 77 1.77 13.50 27.16
N VAL A 78 1.12 12.35 27.41
CA VAL A 78 0.27 12.11 28.58
C VAL A 78 0.79 10.86 29.29
N THR A 79 1.33 11.04 30.48
CA THR A 79 1.78 9.94 31.33
C THR A 79 0.73 9.60 32.36
N VAL A 80 0.38 8.33 32.47
CA VAL A 80 -0.69 7.81 33.33
C VAL A 80 -0.19 6.64 34.20
N GLU A 81 -1.01 6.24 35.15
CA GLU A 81 -0.81 5.00 35.93
C GLU A 81 -1.09 3.75 35.06
N ASP A 82 -0.55 2.61 35.51
CA ASP A 82 -0.79 1.30 34.88
C ASP A 82 -2.29 0.99 34.74
N GLY A 83 -2.68 0.44 33.62
CA GLY A 83 -4.06 0.02 33.34
C GLY A 83 -4.98 1.14 32.83
N VAL A 84 -4.53 2.40 32.84
CA VAL A 84 -5.25 3.51 32.22
C VAL A 84 -4.99 3.52 30.71
N THR A 85 -6.05 3.71 29.92
CA THR A 85 -5.94 3.87 28.46
C THR A 85 -6.21 5.31 28.07
N VAL A 86 -5.34 5.88 27.24
CA VAL A 86 -5.50 7.24 26.70
C VAL A 86 -5.70 7.17 25.19
N THR A 87 -6.65 7.94 24.67
CA THR A 87 -6.85 8.12 23.22
C THR A 87 -7.00 9.59 22.90
N PHE A 88 -6.67 9.97 21.65
CA PHE A 88 -6.77 11.34 21.15
C PHE A 88 -7.72 11.40 19.94
N PRO A 89 -9.05 11.48 20.18
CA PRO A 89 -10.01 11.54 19.09
C PRO A 89 -9.84 12.79 18.23
N THR A 90 -9.99 12.63 16.90
CA THR A 90 -9.93 13.75 15.95
C THR A 90 -11.20 14.61 15.96
N ASN A 91 -12.29 14.10 16.55
CA ASN A 91 -13.57 14.79 16.66
C ASN A 91 -14.35 14.36 17.91
N THR A 92 -15.42 15.10 18.21
CA THR A 92 -16.29 14.83 19.36
C THR A 92 -17.25 13.66 19.15
N SER A 93 -17.35 13.10 17.96
CA SER A 93 -18.15 11.88 17.70
C SER A 93 -17.41 10.58 18.08
N GLY A 94 -16.12 10.70 18.40
CA GLY A 94 -15.28 9.56 18.80
C GLY A 94 -14.81 8.68 17.64
N TYR A 95 -15.15 9.04 16.40
CA TYR A 95 -14.64 8.35 15.21
C TYR A 95 -13.34 9.00 14.74
N GLY A 96 -12.32 8.18 14.56
CA GLY A 96 -10.97 8.63 14.23
C GLY A 96 -10.16 9.02 15.46
N SER A 97 -8.89 8.71 15.43
CA SER A 97 -7.90 9.05 16.47
C SER A 97 -6.60 9.48 15.79
N TYR A 98 -5.88 10.37 16.43
CA TYR A 98 -4.50 10.65 16.03
C TYR A 98 -3.64 9.41 16.25
N ASP A 99 -2.62 9.23 15.42
CA ASP A 99 -1.60 8.19 15.62
C ASP A 99 -0.94 8.40 16.96
N THR A 100 -1.03 7.38 17.81
CA THR A 100 -0.58 7.46 19.21
C THR A 100 0.62 6.55 19.41
N TYR A 101 1.69 7.13 19.94
CA TYR A 101 2.89 6.40 20.35
C TYR A 101 2.80 6.08 21.83
N LEU A 102 2.97 4.82 22.21
CA LEU A 102 2.95 4.36 23.61
C LEU A 102 4.33 3.87 24.02
N LYS A 103 4.87 4.44 25.09
CA LYS A 103 6.10 3.99 25.71
C LYS A 103 6.02 4.25 27.23
N ASP A 104 6.29 3.24 28.05
CA ASP A 104 6.37 3.35 29.50
C ASP A 104 5.18 4.13 30.11
N ASN A 105 3.94 3.71 29.81
CA ASN A 105 2.67 4.37 30.22
C ASN A 105 2.53 5.83 29.76
N THR A 106 3.34 6.29 28.83
CA THR A 106 3.25 7.61 28.23
C THR A 106 2.68 7.50 26.82
N TYR A 107 1.48 8.04 26.64
CA TYR A 107 0.80 8.17 25.35
C TYR A 107 1.18 9.50 24.72
N SER A 108 1.70 9.49 23.52
CA SER A 108 2.08 10.74 22.83
C SER A 108 1.56 10.81 21.41
N ILE A 109 1.28 12.03 20.97
CA ILE A 109 0.88 12.35 19.60
C ILE A 109 1.74 13.48 19.07
N GLN A 110 1.76 13.62 17.75
CA GLN A 110 2.28 14.81 17.13
C GLN A 110 1.29 15.97 17.28
N ALA A 111 1.75 17.07 17.87
CA ALA A 111 0.96 18.27 18.07
C ALA A 111 1.37 19.38 17.11
N THR A 112 0.37 20.16 16.68
CA THR A 112 0.55 21.37 15.86
C THR A 112 0.10 22.56 16.70
N LYS A 113 0.92 23.59 16.77
CA LYS A 113 0.65 24.83 17.50
C LYS A 113 -0.73 25.41 17.17
N GLY A 114 -1.48 25.75 18.20
CA GLY A 114 -2.81 26.33 18.09
C GLY A 114 -3.95 25.33 17.88
N THR A 115 -3.65 24.06 17.61
CA THR A 115 -4.66 22.99 17.48
C THR A 115 -5.13 22.55 18.87
N THR A 116 -6.45 22.35 19.01
CA THR A 116 -7.05 21.81 20.23
C THR A 116 -7.21 20.29 20.06
N TYR A 117 -6.65 19.55 20.99
CA TYR A 117 -6.70 18.08 21.04
C TYR A 117 -7.69 17.63 22.10
N ASN A 118 -8.53 16.66 21.75
CA ASN A 118 -9.35 15.94 22.72
C ASN A 118 -8.52 14.80 23.30
N ILE A 119 -8.61 14.60 24.60
CA ILE A 119 -7.91 13.53 25.34
C ILE A 119 -8.96 12.76 26.11
N VAL A 120 -9.04 11.46 25.88
CA VAL A 120 -10.01 10.59 26.54
C VAL A 120 -9.26 9.57 27.37
N PHE A 121 -9.56 9.58 28.66
CA PHE A 121 -9.04 8.62 29.63
C PHE A 121 -10.08 7.55 29.89
N LYS A 122 -9.68 6.29 29.87
CA LYS A 122 -10.52 5.13 30.23
C LYS A 122 -9.87 4.36 31.36
N ASN A 123 -10.71 3.67 32.13
CA ASN A 123 -10.27 2.88 33.30
C ASN A 123 -9.61 3.74 34.39
N VAL A 124 -9.97 4.99 34.50
CA VAL A 124 -9.44 5.91 35.53
C VAL A 124 -10.18 5.77 36.86
N LYS A 125 -9.50 6.15 37.94
CA LYS A 125 -10.06 6.26 39.26
C LYS A 125 -10.09 7.71 39.71
N LYS A 126 -11.18 8.11 40.33
CA LYS A 126 -11.30 9.45 40.93
C LYS A 126 -10.18 9.69 41.93
N GLY A 127 -9.51 10.83 41.81
CA GLY A 127 -8.38 11.24 42.64
C GLY A 127 -7.00 10.79 42.13
N SER A 128 -6.94 9.92 41.09
CA SER A 128 -5.67 9.64 40.41
C SER A 128 -5.22 10.87 39.59
N THR A 129 -3.97 10.83 39.16
CA THR A 129 -3.37 11.96 38.41
C THR A 129 -2.82 11.50 37.07
N PHE A 130 -2.74 12.41 36.12
CA PHE A 130 -1.93 12.25 34.92
C PHE A 130 -1.03 13.49 34.74
N THR A 131 0.07 13.30 34.03
CA THR A 131 0.98 14.39 33.67
C THR A 131 0.85 14.68 32.18
N LEU A 132 0.66 15.96 31.83
CA LEU A 132 0.64 16.46 30.45
C LEU A 132 1.91 17.25 30.18
N GLU A 133 2.59 16.93 29.09
CA GLU A 133 3.83 17.61 28.67
C GLU A 133 3.80 17.99 27.20
N GLU A 134 4.33 19.14 26.86
CA GLU A 134 4.69 19.54 25.50
C GLU A 134 6.20 19.57 25.34
N THR A 135 6.74 18.77 24.44
CA THR A 135 8.18 18.70 24.15
C THR A 135 8.41 18.60 22.66
N GLN A 136 9.67 18.67 22.25
CA GLN A 136 10.05 18.27 20.91
C GLN A 136 10.26 16.77 20.85
N PHE A 137 9.95 16.15 19.72
CA PHE A 137 10.36 14.78 19.48
C PHE A 137 11.91 14.73 19.41
N ALA A 138 12.48 13.73 20.05
CA ALA A 138 13.89 13.43 19.84
C ALA A 138 14.16 13.02 18.38
N ALA A 139 15.40 13.24 17.92
CA ALA A 139 15.78 12.79 16.59
C ALA A 139 15.59 11.28 16.45
N GLY A 140 14.91 10.87 15.41
CA GLY A 140 14.56 9.47 15.15
C GLY A 140 13.31 8.96 15.87
N GLU A 141 12.71 9.71 16.77
CA GLU A 141 11.51 9.27 17.51
C GLU A 141 10.26 9.21 16.62
N VAL A 142 10.16 10.10 15.64
CA VAL A 142 9.06 10.16 14.67
C VAL A 142 9.56 10.42 13.27
N ARG A 143 8.77 10.02 12.26
CA ARG A 143 9.11 10.23 10.85
C ARG A 143 9.39 11.69 10.48
N LYS A 144 8.71 12.64 11.08
CA LYS A 144 8.90 14.09 10.82
C LYS A 144 10.19 14.65 11.41
N ASN A 145 10.81 13.93 12.35
CA ASN A 145 12.12 14.27 12.92
C ASN A 145 13.07 13.06 12.86
N PRO A 146 13.36 12.52 11.65
CA PRO A 146 14.22 11.35 11.50
C PRO A 146 15.68 11.71 11.75
N ILE A 147 16.50 10.73 12.10
CA ILE A 147 17.94 10.87 12.03
C ILE A 147 18.37 10.79 10.56
N VAL A 148 19.04 11.83 10.07
CA VAL A 148 19.57 11.83 8.70
C VAL A 148 20.87 11.02 8.67
N MET A 149 20.89 9.98 7.83
CA MET A 149 22.10 9.21 7.58
C MET A 149 23.06 10.03 6.70
N THR A 150 24.27 10.23 7.17
CA THR A 150 25.31 11.00 6.46
C THR A 150 26.27 10.13 5.64
N GLY A 151 26.01 8.82 5.57
CA GLY A 151 26.81 7.84 4.84
C GLY A 151 26.09 6.51 4.71
N ASP A 152 26.80 5.52 4.19
CA ASP A 152 26.24 4.21 3.83
C ASP A 152 26.07 3.27 5.04
N SER A 153 26.18 3.77 6.26
CA SER A 153 25.96 2.97 7.45
C SER A 153 25.54 3.79 8.66
N TYR A 154 24.81 3.15 9.55
CA TYR A 154 24.38 3.71 10.82
C TYR A 154 24.54 2.68 11.94
N THR A 155 25.20 3.08 13.06
CA THR A 155 25.34 2.20 14.23
C THR A 155 24.17 2.45 15.17
N LEU A 156 23.44 1.38 15.50
CA LEU A 156 22.24 1.42 16.34
C LEU A 156 22.62 1.58 17.82
N GLY A 157 21.91 2.45 18.52
CA GLY A 157 22.03 2.65 19.96
C GLY A 157 21.08 1.77 20.78
N GLU A 158 21.05 1.99 22.09
CA GLU A 158 20.21 1.22 23.03
C GLU A 158 18.71 1.32 22.74
N ASN A 159 18.26 2.41 22.13
CA ASN A 159 16.85 2.68 21.83
C ASN A 159 16.55 2.55 20.34
N ALA A 160 17.14 1.61 19.65
CA ALA A 160 16.98 1.45 18.19
C ALA A 160 15.63 0.87 17.77
N ASN A 161 14.76 0.47 18.69
CA ASN A 161 13.41 0.06 18.37
C ASN A 161 12.53 1.29 18.13
N ASN A 162 11.76 1.29 17.02
CA ASN A 162 10.99 2.42 16.51
C ASN A 162 11.85 3.64 16.14
N LEU A 163 13.05 3.42 15.64
CA LEU A 163 13.96 4.48 15.22
C LEU A 163 13.70 4.87 13.76
N TRP A 164 13.35 6.14 13.53
CA TRP A 164 13.21 6.68 12.19
C TRP A 164 14.55 7.22 11.67
N LEU A 165 14.96 6.66 10.54
CA LEU A 165 16.12 7.14 9.78
C LEU A 165 15.63 7.75 8.46
N LYS A 166 16.37 8.74 7.94
CA LYS A 166 16.20 9.29 6.60
C LYS A 166 17.51 9.13 5.83
N TYR A 167 17.40 8.65 4.60
CA TYR A 167 18.53 8.58 3.67
C TYR A 167 18.15 9.23 2.34
N GLU A 168 19.04 10.06 1.77
CA GLU A 168 18.81 10.66 0.46
C GLU A 168 19.48 9.83 -0.63
N VAL A 169 18.69 9.40 -1.61
CA VAL A 169 19.14 8.57 -2.71
C VAL A 169 20.00 9.40 -3.66
N THR A 170 21.26 9.03 -3.81
CA THR A 170 22.22 9.76 -4.65
C THR A 170 22.33 9.24 -6.07
N LYS A 171 21.82 8.02 -6.34
CA LYS A 171 21.82 7.39 -7.68
C LYS A 171 20.56 6.57 -7.88
N THR A 172 19.98 6.64 -9.08
CA THR A 172 18.89 5.75 -9.49
C THR A 172 19.38 4.32 -9.59
N GLY A 173 18.60 3.37 -9.07
CA GLY A 173 18.89 1.95 -9.16
C GLY A 173 18.35 1.16 -7.97
N VAL A 174 19.11 0.18 -7.54
CA VAL A 174 18.80 -0.69 -6.42
C VAL A 174 19.47 -0.19 -5.15
N ILE A 175 18.70 -0.17 -4.08
CA ILE A 175 19.17 0.10 -2.73
C ILE A 175 19.02 -1.18 -1.92
N GLU A 176 20.08 -1.55 -1.26
CA GLU A 176 20.14 -2.73 -0.41
C GLU A 176 20.43 -2.30 1.02
N PHE A 177 19.56 -2.68 1.94
CA PHE A 177 19.79 -2.58 3.38
C PHE A 177 20.18 -3.92 3.96
N SER A 178 21.19 -3.92 4.80
CA SER A 178 21.52 -5.08 5.63
C SER A 178 21.78 -4.65 7.07
N CYS A 179 21.53 -5.53 8.01
CA CYS A 179 21.82 -5.31 9.41
C CYS A 179 22.56 -6.52 10.01
N ASP A 180 23.44 -6.26 10.97
CA ASP A 180 24.13 -7.30 11.75
C ASP A 180 23.20 -8.04 12.72
N ALA A 181 21.93 -7.63 12.82
CA ALA A 181 20.90 -8.26 13.61
C ALA A 181 19.62 -8.43 12.77
N PRO A 182 18.78 -9.43 13.08
CA PRO A 182 17.53 -9.63 12.35
C PRO A 182 16.60 -8.44 12.54
N PHE A 183 16.00 -7.98 11.45
CA PHE A 183 14.94 -7.02 11.50
C PHE A 183 13.67 -7.66 12.09
N ALA A 184 12.96 -6.93 12.94
CA ALA A 184 11.63 -7.33 13.39
C ALA A 184 10.59 -7.13 12.26
N GLU A 185 9.49 -7.86 12.32
CA GLU A 185 8.37 -7.77 11.37
C GLU A 185 7.77 -6.35 11.23
N THR A 186 7.97 -5.51 12.24
CA THR A 186 7.52 -4.12 12.26
C THR A 186 8.50 -3.13 11.60
N THR A 187 9.62 -3.61 11.04
CA THR A 187 10.54 -2.76 10.26
C THR A 187 9.85 -2.29 8.99
N PHE A 188 9.93 -0.98 8.75
CA PHE A 188 9.26 -0.34 7.63
C PHE A 188 10.26 0.48 6.82
N ILE A 189 10.16 0.38 5.51
CA ILE A 189 10.95 1.20 4.58
C ILE A 189 10.01 1.84 3.58
N GLY A 190 10.05 3.16 3.50
CA GLY A 190 9.21 3.92 2.58
C GLY A 190 9.98 4.99 1.83
N ILE A 191 9.53 5.29 0.62
CA ILE A 191 10.07 6.37 -0.20
C ILE A 191 9.14 7.57 -0.13
N ALA A 192 9.69 8.74 0.19
CA ALA A 192 8.96 9.99 0.12
C ALA A 192 9.54 10.90 -0.96
N LYS A 193 8.66 11.58 -1.69
CA LYS A 193 9.02 12.54 -2.72
C LYS A 193 9.28 13.92 -2.12
N ASN A 194 10.32 14.58 -2.59
CA ASN A 194 10.66 16.01 -2.51
C ASN A 194 10.70 16.72 -1.14
N ASN A 195 9.90 16.39 -0.13
CA ASN A 195 9.87 17.12 1.14
C ASN A 195 9.43 16.29 2.35
N GLY A 196 9.24 14.99 2.18
CA GLY A 196 8.85 14.10 3.26
C GLY A 196 7.36 14.13 3.62
N GLU A 197 6.53 14.81 2.83
CA GLU A 197 5.08 14.90 3.04
C GLU A 197 4.33 13.76 2.38
N GLY A 198 4.48 12.62 2.65
CA GLY A 198 3.79 11.46 2.09
C GLY A 198 4.78 10.36 1.79
N ILE A 199 4.46 9.17 2.20
CA ILE A 199 5.18 7.97 1.80
C ILE A 199 4.41 7.37 0.65
N VAL A 200 5.08 7.18 -0.46
CA VAL A 200 4.45 6.87 -1.74
C VAL A 200 4.73 5.45 -2.21
N SER A 201 5.75 4.81 -1.67
CA SER A 201 6.04 3.39 -1.90
C SER A 201 6.50 2.76 -0.60
N MET A 202 6.01 1.59 -0.32
CA MET A 202 6.24 0.90 0.91
C MET A 202 6.80 -0.49 0.62
N ALA A 203 7.96 -0.78 1.18
CA ALA A 203 8.30 -2.15 1.51
C ALA A 203 7.65 -2.40 2.87
N GLU A 204 6.42 -2.87 2.88
CA GLU A 204 5.76 -3.22 4.12
C GLU A 204 6.35 -4.51 4.65
N GLN A 205 6.67 -4.50 5.92
CA GLN A 205 6.99 -5.64 6.78
C GLN A 205 7.95 -6.67 6.18
N ILE A 206 9.05 -6.84 6.85
CA ILE A 206 9.89 -8.02 6.68
C ILE A 206 9.08 -9.20 7.17
N GLN A 207 8.47 -9.92 6.23
CA GLN A 207 7.76 -11.17 6.50
C GLN A 207 8.69 -12.34 6.23
N ASP A 208 8.41 -13.47 6.86
CA ASP A 208 8.99 -14.75 6.49
C ASP A 208 8.87 -14.95 4.97
N GLU A 209 9.89 -15.48 4.32
CA GLU A 209 9.94 -15.71 2.86
C GLU A 209 8.70 -16.47 2.32
N SER A 210 8.00 -17.22 3.18
CA SER A 210 6.77 -17.95 2.83
C SER A 210 5.52 -17.05 2.70
N THR A 211 5.56 -15.80 3.18
CA THR A 211 4.39 -14.92 3.27
C THR A 211 4.55 -13.59 2.54
N LEU A 212 5.57 -13.44 1.69
CA LEU A 212 5.77 -12.25 0.87
C LEU A 212 4.51 -11.91 0.06
N ASP A 213 3.92 -10.76 0.35
CA ASP A 213 2.83 -10.25 -0.46
C ASP A 213 3.35 -9.99 -1.88
N GLN A 214 2.75 -10.68 -2.85
CA GLN A 214 3.12 -10.59 -4.26
C GLN A 214 2.92 -9.19 -4.86
N ALA A 215 2.21 -8.31 -4.14
CA ALA A 215 1.99 -6.92 -4.55
C ALA A 215 3.20 -6.00 -4.28
N HIS A 216 4.17 -6.42 -3.46
CA HIS A 216 5.29 -5.57 -3.07
C HIS A 216 6.60 -6.05 -3.70
N PRO A 217 7.20 -5.26 -4.60
CA PRO A 217 8.37 -5.69 -5.37
C PRO A 217 9.69 -5.63 -4.59
N ALA A 218 9.67 -5.53 -3.28
CA ALA A 218 10.87 -5.55 -2.46
C ALA A 218 11.25 -7.00 -2.11
N ARG A 219 12.52 -7.33 -2.28
CA ARG A 219 13.09 -8.57 -1.79
C ARG A 219 13.48 -8.38 -0.33
N LEU A 220 12.78 -9.05 0.58
CA LEU A 220 12.97 -8.92 2.01
C LEU A 220 13.43 -10.25 2.62
N SER A 221 14.41 -10.17 3.48
CA SER A 221 14.78 -11.22 4.41
C SER A 221 14.96 -10.61 5.80
N VAL A 222 15.03 -11.43 6.84
CA VAL A 222 15.25 -10.94 8.22
C VAL A 222 16.54 -10.14 8.41
N TYR A 223 17.49 -10.19 7.45
CA TYR A 223 18.76 -9.44 7.52
C TYR A 223 18.96 -8.46 6.35
N HIS A 224 18.10 -8.50 5.36
CA HIS A 224 18.37 -7.83 4.10
C HIS A 224 17.09 -7.37 3.40
N ALA A 225 17.06 -6.14 2.97
CA ALA A 225 15.96 -5.57 2.17
C ALA A 225 16.52 -4.94 0.90
N VAL A 226 15.88 -5.24 -0.25
CA VAL A 226 16.27 -4.75 -1.57
C VAL A 226 15.07 -4.09 -2.24
N PHE A 227 15.22 -2.88 -2.74
CA PHE A 227 14.18 -2.18 -3.47
C PHE A 227 14.76 -1.16 -4.47
N SER A 228 13.95 -0.70 -5.40
CA SER A 228 14.34 0.33 -6.36
C SER A 228 14.04 1.73 -5.82
N ALA A 229 14.92 2.68 -6.15
CA ALA A 229 14.71 4.09 -5.87
C ALA A 229 15.35 4.97 -6.95
N GLN A 230 14.88 6.20 -7.09
CA GLN A 230 15.40 7.18 -8.04
C GLN A 230 16.27 8.20 -7.32
N GLN A 231 17.24 8.74 -8.03
CA GLN A 231 18.05 9.84 -7.51
C GLN A 231 17.15 11.01 -7.08
N GLY A 232 17.36 11.50 -5.87
CA GLY A 232 16.57 12.56 -5.26
C GLY A 232 15.39 12.08 -4.41
N ASP A 233 15.10 10.78 -4.40
CA ASP A 233 14.14 10.21 -3.45
C ASP A 233 14.70 10.31 -2.03
N ALA A 234 13.79 10.49 -1.07
CA ALA A 234 14.11 10.39 0.35
C ALA A 234 13.55 9.08 0.91
N LEU A 235 14.42 8.24 1.44
CA LEU A 235 14.02 7.02 2.11
C LEU A 235 13.78 7.28 3.58
N TYR A 236 12.65 6.83 4.08
CA TYR A 236 12.31 6.82 5.49
C TYR A 236 12.28 5.37 5.95
N ILE A 237 13.09 5.06 6.93
CA ILE A 237 13.25 3.71 7.46
C ILE A 237 12.83 3.73 8.92
N LEU A 238 11.78 2.98 9.26
CA LEU A 238 11.47 2.67 10.65
C LEU A 238 12.20 1.37 11.01
N VAL A 239 13.28 1.51 11.74
CA VAL A 239 14.11 0.37 12.16
C VAL A 239 13.53 -0.25 13.42
N ASN A 240 13.24 -1.54 13.34
CA ASN A 240 12.93 -2.38 14.49
C ASN A 240 13.81 -3.63 14.39
N ILE A 241 14.50 -3.95 15.46
CA ILE A 241 15.43 -5.08 15.53
C ILE A 241 14.93 -6.07 16.57
N GLU A 242 14.98 -7.35 16.25
CA GLU A 242 14.73 -8.37 17.25
C GLU A 242 15.88 -8.46 18.25
N GLY A 243 15.56 -8.34 19.53
CA GLY A 243 16.52 -8.42 20.62
C GLY A 243 17.32 -7.14 20.84
N ASN A 244 18.59 -7.26 21.24
CA ASN A 244 19.45 -6.10 21.53
C ASN A 244 20.07 -5.52 20.26
N ALA A 245 19.68 -4.30 19.96
CA ALA A 245 20.17 -3.56 18.80
C ALA A 245 21.48 -2.78 19.03
N THR A 246 21.91 -2.62 20.31
CA THR A 246 23.06 -1.79 20.68
C THR A 246 24.33 -2.23 19.97
N GLY A 247 24.95 -1.29 19.26
CA GLY A 247 26.20 -1.51 18.52
C GLY A 247 26.03 -2.28 17.22
N LYS A 248 24.81 -2.73 16.86
CA LYS A 248 24.55 -3.34 15.57
C LYS A 248 24.63 -2.29 14.45
N LYS A 249 25.08 -2.72 13.29
CA LYS A 249 25.32 -1.84 12.16
C LYS A 249 24.28 -2.07 11.07
N LEU A 250 23.57 -1.03 10.71
CA LEU A 250 22.78 -0.94 9.52
C LEU A 250 23.67 -0.47 8.37
N THR A 251 23.74 -1.21 7.27
CA THR A 251 24.53 -0.87 6.09
C THR A 251 23.59 -0.69 4.90
N LEU A 252 23.88 0.33 4.09
CA LEU A 252 23.14 0.66 2.90
C LEU A 252 24.10 0.68 1.71
N THR A 253 23.73 0.04 0.60
CA THR A 253 24.49 0.09 -0.66
C THR A 253 23.59 0.53 -1.80
N GLN A 254 24.14 1.26 -2.76
CA GLN A 254 23.45 1.68 -3.97
C GLN A 254 24.18 1.15 -5.19
N ARG A 255 23.45 0.55 -6.12
CA ARG A 255 23.99 0.09 -7.39
C ARG A 255 22.98 0.29 -8.53
N ALA A 256 23.45 0.25 -9.76
CA ALA A 256 22.55 0.17 -10.90
C ALA A 256 21.75 -1.14 -10.85
N SER A 257 20.49 -1.07 -11.29
CA SER A 257 19.66 -2.27 -11.44
C SER A 257 20.07 -3.04 -12.70
N GLU A 258 20.03 -4.35 -12.62
CA GLU A 258 20.12 -5.23 -13.79
C GLU A 258 18.81 -5.18 -14.61
N PRO A 259 18.85 -5.46 -15.93
CA PRO A 259 17.64 -5.54 -16.73
C PRO A 259 16.64 -6.56 -16.16
N GLY A 260 15.42 -6.13 -15.93
CA GLY A 260 14.35 -6.94 -15.35
C GLY A 260 14.35 -7.02 -13.83
N GLU A 261 15.31 -6.42 -13.15
CA GLU A 261 15.41 -6.46 -11.69
C GLU A 261 14.42 -5.51 -11.00
N THR A 262 14.15 -4.37 -11.62
CA THR A 262 13.28 -3.34 -11.05
C THR A 262 12.27 -2.85 -12.08
N ILE A 263 11.19 -2.26 -11.60
CA ILE A 263 10.17 -1.64 -12.46
C ILE A 263 10.73 -0.49 -13.30
N ASP A 264 11.78 0.18 -12.84
CA ASP A 264 12.43 1.29 -13.55
C ASP A 264 13.45 0.82 -14.59
N ASN A 265 13.83 -0.47 -14.55
CA ASN A 265 14.71 -1.10 -15.53
C ASN A 265 14.15 -2.46 -16.03
N PRO A 266 12.91 -2.48 -16.58
CA PRO A 266 12.28 -3.71 -17.06
C PRO A 266 12.97 -4.22 -18.32
N ILE A 267 12.88 -5.52 -18.56
CA ILE A 267 13.24 -6.12 -19.85
C ILE A 267 12.19 -5.69 -20.88
N GLU A 268 12.59 -5.10 -21.98
CA GLU A 268 11.68 -4.84 -23.11
C GLU A 268 11.40 -6.14 -23.87
N LEU A 269 10.12 -6.49 -23.99
CA LEU A 269 9.63 -7.63 -24.74
C LEU A 269 8.83 -7.13 -25.96
N LYS A 270 9.37 -7.36 -27.15
CA LYS A 270 8.75 -6.94 -28.41
C LYS A 270 7.83 -8.02 -28.98
N LYS A 271 6.88 -7.62 -29.82
CA LYS A 271 6.04 -8.58 -30.56
C LYS A 271 6.90 -9.57 -31.33
N GLY A 272 6.55 -10.85 -31.24
CA GLY A 272 7.28 -11.96 -31.84
C GLY A 272 8.41 -12.52 -30.97
N GLU A 273 8.89 -11.79 -29.97
CA GLU A 273 9.97 -12.22 -29.09
C GLU A 273 9.48 -13.16 -27.98
N THR A 274 10.41 -13.94 -27.46
CA THR A 274 10.21 -14.86 -26.33
C THR A 274 11.24 -14.55 -25.26
N LEU A 275 10.80 -14.39 -24.02
CA LEU A 275 11.63 -14.15 -22.86
C LEU A 275 11.63 -15.38 -21.95
N ASP A 276 12.82 -15.84 -21.57
CA ASP A 276 12.98 -16.88 -20.55
C ASP A 276 12.75 -16.26 -19.16
N VAL A 277 11.74 -16.76 -18.45
CA VAL A 277 11.36 -16.30 -17.11
C VAL A 277 11.51 -17.39 -16.06
N SER A 278 12.16 -18.49 -16.41
CA SER A 278 12.31 -19.68 -15.55
C SER A 278 13.03 -19.41 -14.22
N LYS A 279 13.77 -18.30 -14.13
CA LYS A 279 14.48 -17.89 -12.92
C LYS A 279 13.67 -16.99 -12.00
N ALA A 280 12.43 -16.60 -12.39
CA ALA A 280 11.60 -15.77 -11.56
C ALA A 280 11.21 -16.49 -10.27
N SER A 281 11.33 -15.79 -9.15
CA SER A 281 10.91 -16.27 -7.83
C SER A 281 10.38 -15.08 -7.02
N LEU A 282 9.70 -15.34 -5.93
CA LEU A 282 9.19 -14.27 -5.03
C LEU A 282 10.31 -13.33 -4.60
N ASN A 283 11.50 -13.86 -4.35
CA ASN A 283 12.68 -13.08 -3.96
C ASN A 283 13.46 -12.50 -5.14
N ASN A 284 13.13 -12.88 -6.36
CA ASN A 284 13.78 -12.40 -7.57
C ASN A 284 12.80 -12.34 -8.74
N PRO A 285 11.80 -11.45 -8.66
CA PRO A 285 10.81 -11.27 -9.73
C PRO A 285 11.49 -10.71 -10.97
N ILE A 286 10.88 -10.94 -12.14
CA ILE A 286 11.34 -10.40 -13.41
C ILE A 286 10.36 -9.35 -13.90
N TRP A 287 10.82 -8.11 -14.04
CA TRP A 287 10.05 -7.00 -14.58
C TRP A 287 10.13 -6.94 -16.10
N VAL A 288 8.99 -6.84 -16.74
CA VAL A 288 8.84 -6.85 -18.20
C VAL A 288 8.02 -5.65 -18.65
N LYS A 289 8.48 -5.01 -19.72
CA LYS A 289 7.77 -3.94 -20.41
C LYS A 289 7.48 -4.34 -21.84
N ALA A 290 6.25 -4.15 -22.29
CA ALA A 290 5.84 -4.37 -23.66
C ALA A 290 5.08 -3.17 -24.22
N ARG A 291 5.28 -2.82 -25.49
CA ARG A 291 4.49 -1.82 -26.19
C ARG A 291 3.24 -2.49 -26.75
N LEU A 292 2.06 -2.21 -26.16
CA LEU A 292 0.77 -2.70 -26.65
C LEU A 292 0.31 -1.86 -27.84
N THR A 293 -0.25 -2.53 -28.83
CA THR A 293 -0.88 -1.91 -30.02
C THR A 293 -2.40 -1.92 -29.85
N VAL A 294 -3.09 -1.13 -30.68
CA VAL A 294 -4.56 -1.13 -30.74
C VAL A 294 -5.07 -2.52 -31.11
N GLY A 295 -6.09 -2.98 -30.41
CA GLY A 295 -6.68 -4.31 -30.58
C GLY A 295 -6.09 -5.33 -29.59
N LYS A 296 -6.13 -6.59 -29.99
CA LYS A 296 -5.71 -7.73 -29.18
C LYS A 296 -4.18 -7.78 -29.06
N ASN A 297 -3.67 -7.91 -27.85
CA ASN A 297 -2.28 -8.17 -27.52
C ASN A 297 -2.24 -9.45 -26.68
N GLU A 298 -1.55 -10.47 -27.15
CA GLU A 298 -1.52 -11.79 -26.53
C GLU A 298 -0.12 -12.13 -26.03
N PHE A 299 -0.04 -12.57 -24.77
CA PHE A 299 1.18 -13.11 -24.18
C PHE A 299 0.96 -14.59 -23.88
N GLN A 300 1.76 -15.42 -24.48
CA GLN A 300 1.60 -16.88 -24.44
C GLN A 300 2.70 -17.50 -23.58
N ASN A 301 2.30 -18.43 -22.71
CA ASN A 301 3.24 -19.33 -22.05
C ASN A 301 3.67 -20.41 -23.04
N VAL A 302 4.97 -20.53 -23.27
CA VAL A 302 5.58 -21.53 -24.16
C VAL A 302 6.55 -22.41 -23.36
N ASP A 303 6.90 -23.58 -23.92
CA ASP A 303 7.85 -24.55 -23.36
C ASP A 303 7.40 -25.28 -22.07
N GLY A 304 6.11 -25.24 -21.72
CA GLY A 304 5.51 -26.16 -20.73
C GLY A 304 5.80 -25.88 -19.27
N GLY A 305 6.45 -24.75 -18.94
CA GLY A 305 6.55 -24.26 -17.57
C GLY A 305 5.32 -23.45 -17.15
N ASN A 306 5.24 -23.06 -15.89
CA ASN A 306 4.23 -22.14 -15.37
C ASN A 306 4.87 -20.86 -14.85
N PHE A 307 4.15 -19.74 -14.91
CA PHE A 307 4.56 -18.51 -14.25
C PHE A 307 3.35 -17.67 -13.84
N ILE A 308 3.53 -16.79 -12.85
CA ILE A 308 2.50 -15.90 -12.33
C ILE A 308 2.83 -14.46 -12.72
N PRO A 309 2.09 -13.86 -13.67
CA PRO A 309 2.26 -12.47 -14.03
C PRO A 309 1.34 -11.58 -13.19
N LEU A 310 1.85 -10.41 -12.78
CA LEU A 310 1.10 -9.33 -12.15
C LEU A 310 1.26 -8.06 -12.96
N GLN A 311 0.16 -7.40 -13.29
CA GLN A 311 0.19 -6.11 -13.96
C GLN A 311 0.46 -4.99 -12.97
N PHE A 312 1.29 -4.03 -13.35
CA PHE A 312 1.52 -2.81 -12.60
C PHE A 312 1.19 -1.58 -13.44
N CYS A 313 0.52 -0.62 -12.81
CA CYS A 313 0.24 0.68 -13.38
C CYS A 313 0.75 1.76 -12.43
N ARG A 314 1.44 2.77 -12.96
CA ARG A 314 1.72 3.98 -12.19
C ARG A 314 0.40 4.68 -11.88
N LEU A 315 0.23 5.12 -10.63
CA LEU A 315 -0.84 6.05 -10.30
C LEU A 315 -0.43 7.44 -10.80
N GLU A 316 -1.35 8.12 -11.50
CA GLU A 316 -1.03 9.34 -12.27
C GLU A 316 -0.64 10.54 -11.39
N ASP A 317 -1.05 10.57 -10.11
CA ASP A 317 -0.94 11.75 -9.25
C ASP A 317 0.44 11.96 -8.62
N ASP A 318 1.23 10.92 -8.44
CA ASP A 318 2.55 11.02 -7.79
C ASP A 318 3.72 10.48 -8.63
N GLY A 319 3.43 9.68 -9.64
CA GLY A 319 4.41 9.08 -10.55
C GLY A 319 5.35 8.05 -9.89
N ILE A 320 5.08 7.66 -8.64
CA ILE A 320 5.90 6.71 -7.86
C ILE A 320 5.07 5.51 -7.41
N THR A 321 3.80 5.72 -7.03
CA THR A 321 2.96 4.64 -6.55
C THR A 321 2.54 3.72 -7.69
N TYR A 322 2.68 2.43 -7.48
CA TYR A 322 2.26 1.40 -8.41
C TYR A 322 1.09 0.61 -7.82
N SER A 323 0.09 0.37 -8.64
CA SER A 323 -1.00 -0.55 -8.31
C SER A 323 -0.78 -1.88 -9.00
N GLY A 324 -0.67 -2.96 -8.23
CA GLY A 324 -0.60 -4.32 -8.73
C GLY A 324 -2.01 -4.89 -8.96
N MET A 325 -2.24 -5.52 -10.10
CA MET A 325 -3.48 -6.21 -10.42
C MET A 325 -3.19 -7.60 -10.96
N SER A 326 -3.96 -8.58 -10.52
CA SER A 326 -3.88 -9.93 -11.08
C SER A 326 -4.19 -9.94 -12.57
N ILE A 327 -3.47 -10.77 -13.31
CA ILE A 327 -3.71 -11.00 -14.73
C ILE A 327 -4.49 -12.31 -14.88
N THR A 328 -5.63 -12.25 -15.53
CA THR A 328 -6.44 -13.45 -15.81
C THR A 328 -5.88 -14.18 -17.03
N TRP A 329 -5.70 -15.49 -16.89
CA TRP A 329 -5.28 -16.40 -17.95
C TRP A 329 -6.48 -16.93 -18.74
N GLU A 330 -6.30 -17.08 -20.04
CA GLU A 330 -7.20 -17.79 -20.96
C GLU A 330 -6.44 -18.99 -21.57
N GLY A 331 -6.54 -20.14 -20.93
CA GLY A 331 -5.71 -21.30 -21.30
C GLY A 331 -4.21 -21.04 -21.00
N ASN A 332 -3.37 -21.05 -22.03
CA ASN A 332 -1.93 -20.79 -21.92
C ASN A 332 -1.55 -19.33 -22.23
N SER A 333 -2.50 -18.42 -22.32
CA SER A 333 -2.26 -17.02 -22.70
C SER A 333 -2.96 -16.06 -21.75
N PHE A 334 -2.45 -14.84 -21.65
CA PHE A 334 -3.23 -13.71 -21.18
C PHE A 334 -3.34 -12.66 -22.27
N ILE A 335 -4.50 -12.00 -22.32
CA ILE A 335 -4.86 -11.09 -23.41
C ILE A 335 -5.11 -9.70 -22.84
N LYS A 336 -4.58 -8.68 -23.53
CA LYS A 336 -4.87 -7.27 -23.28
C LYS A 336 -5.46 -6.64 -24.53
N GLU A 337 -6.71 -6.21 -24.44
CA GLU A 337 -7.34 -5.42 -25.51
C GLU A 337 -7.17 -3.94 -25.25
N LYS A 338 -6.72 -3.20 -26.27
CA LYS A 338 -6.43 -1.77 -26.16
C LYS A 338 -7.10 -0.96 -27.26
N THR A 339 -7.57 0.23 -26.88
CA THR A 339 -8.13 1.21 -27.83
C THR A 339 -7.09 2.22 -28.32
N LYS A 340 -5.97 2.32 -27.63
CA LYS A 340 -4.81 3.15 -27.98
C LYS A 340 -3.52 2.38 -27.69
N GLU A 341 -2.44 2.80 -28.33
CA GLU A 341 -1.11 2.26 -27.99
C GLU A 341 -0.67 2.76 -26.62
N GLU A 342 -0.10 1.88 -25.83
CA GLU A 342 0.45 2.22 -24.52
C GLU A 342 1.57 1.25 -24.07
N ASP A 343 2.38 1.71 -23.16
CA ASP A 343 3.34 0.86 -22.47
C ASP A 343 2.61 0.03 -21.41
N PHE A 344 2.93 -1.24 -21.37
CA PHE A 344 2.40 -2.20 -20.44
C PHE A 344 3.54 -2.80 -19.61
N ILE A 345 3.49 -2.62 -18.30
CA ILE A 345 4.49 -3.15 -17.38
C ILE A 345 3.85 -4.26 -16.57
N PHE A 346 4.52 -5.39 -16.50
CA PHE A 346 4.12 -6.50 -15.67
C PHE A 346 5.33 -7.17 -15.04
N MET A 347 5.10 -7.82 -13.92
CA MET A 347 6.10 -8.55 -13.17
C MET A 347 5.79 -10.04 -13.23
N ILE A 348 6.78 -10.87 -13.48
CA ILE A 348 6.68 -12.31 -13.25
C ILE A 348 7.16 -12.56 -11.83
N SER A 349 6.23 -12.85 -10.93
CA SER A 349 6.52 -13.02 -9.51
C SER A 349 7.07 -14.40 -9.15
N TYR A 350 6.74 -15.40 -9.97
CA TYR A 350 7.14 -16.78 -9.75
C TYR A 350 7.09 -17.55 -11.06
N ALA A 351 8.01 -18.51 -11.23
CA ALA A 351 8.02 -19.43 -12.36
C ALA A 351 8.42 -20.84 -11.94
N GLU A 352 7.87 -21.84 -12.64
CA GLU A 352 8.22 -23.25 -12.49
C GLU A 352 8.65 -23.85 -13.82
N GLY A 353 9.65 -24.73 -13.75
CA GLY A 353 10.14 -25.45 -14.92
C GLY A 353 10.79 -24.52 -15.94
N LYS A 354 10.63 -24.84 -17.23
CA LYS A 354 11.19 -24.08 -18.35
C LYS A 354 10.19 -23.00 -18.82
N ALA A 355 9.78 -22.13 -17.92
CA ALA A 355 8.78 -21.10 -18.22
C ALA A 355 9.33 -20.03 -19.15
N LYS A 356 8.60 -19.73 -20.22
CA LYS A 356 8.91 -18.64 -21.14
C LYS A 356 7.65 -17.91 -21.53
N VAL A 357 7.71 -16.59 -21.59
CA VAL A 357 6.64 -15.73 -22.08
C VAL A 357 6.95 -15.27 -23.49
N LYS A 358 6.02 -15.47 -24.42
CA LYS A 358 6.09 -14.98 -25.79
C LYS A 358 5.05 -13.88 -26.01
N PHE A 359 5.48 -12.72 -26.46
CA PHE A 359 4.56 -11.70 -26.94
C PHE A 359 4.18 -12.03 -28.37
N VAL A 360 2.97 -12.53 -28.59
CA VAL A 360 2.51 -13.04 -29.87
C VAL A 360 2.44 -11.92 -30.89
N ASP A 361 3.01 -12.14 -32.08
CA ASP A 361 2.84 -11.22 -33.21
C ASP A 361 1.67 -11.71 -34.06
N ASP A 362 0.53 -11.00 -33.96
CA ASP A 362 -0.67 -11.30 -34.74
C ASP A 362 -0.51 -11.01 -36.25
N ASN A 363 0.65 -10.47 -36.66
CA ASN A 363 0.94 -10.25 -38.05
C ASN A 363 1.11 -11.56 -38.88
N THR A 364 1.05 -12.73 -38.21
CA THR A 364 1.04 -14.03 -38.93
C THR A 364 -0.30 -14.36 -39.60
N SER A 365 -1.35 -13.54 -39.47
CA SER A 365 -2.59 -13.68 -40.23
C SER A 365 -2.56 -12.90 -41.55
N GLY A 366 -1.54 -12.13 -41.79
CA GLY A 366 -1.26 -11.53 -43.11
C GLY A 366 -0.45 -12.50 -43.95
N ILE A 367 -1.00 -12.96 -45.06
CA ILE A 367 -0.24 -13.75 -46.04
C ILE A 367 0.86 -12.86 -46.61
N SER A 368 2.06 -12.90 -46.02
CA SER A 368 3.27 -12.43 -46.65
C SER A 368 3.79 -13.55 -47.55
N ASN A 369 3.75 -13.32 -48.86
CA ASN A 369 4.25 -14.18 -49.93
C ASN A 369 3.41 -15.42 -50.26
N ILE A 370 2.46 -15.22 -51.19
CA ILE A 370 2.08 -16.31 -52.07
C ILE A 370 3.23 -16.44 -53.10
N GLU A 371 4.14 -17.37 -52.91
CA GLU A 371 4.94 -17.84 -54.02
C GLU A 371 3.96 -18.51 -54.99
N LEU A 372 3.71 -17.81 -56.09
CA LEU A 372 2.99 -18.37 -57.22
C LEU A 372 3.89 -19.41 -57.88
N VAL A 373 3.69 -20.66 -57.51
CA VAL A 373 4.23 -21.76 -58.33
C VAL A 373 3.49 -21.79 -59.66
N PRO A 374 4.18 -21.78 -60.84
CA PRO A 374 3.59 -21.37 -62.12
C PRO A 374 2.69 -22.39 -62.81
N ASP A 375 2.15 -23.43 -62.20
CA ASP A 375 1.51 -24.51 -62.92
C ASP A 375 0.03 -24.81 -62.69
N SER A 376 -0.74 -23.96 -62.04
CA SER A 376 -2.21 -23.91 -62.17
C SER A 376 -2.76 -22.60 -61.67
N ALA A 377 -3.52 -21.88 -62.49
CA ALA A 377 -4.17 -20.66 -62.12
C ALA A 377 -5.08 -20.87 -60.88
N PRO A 378 -4.90 -20.11 -59.78
CA PRO A 378 -5.68 -20.29 -58.58
C PRO A 378 -7.15 -19.97 -58.81
N SER A 379 -8.06 -20.81 -58.33
CA SER A 379 -9.49 -20.53 -58.34
C SER A 379 -9.86 -19.68 -57.14
N ILE A 380 -10.44 -18.52 -57.35
CA ILE A 380 -10.84 -17.56 -56.32
C ILE A 380 -12.37 -17.64 -56.15
N TYR A 381 -12.82 -17.69 -54.91
CA TYR A 381 -14.23 -17.74 -54.54
C TYR A 381 -14.56 -16.63 -53.54
N THR A 382 -15.76 -16.08 -53.66
CA THR A 382 -16.33 -15.27 -52.57
C THR A 382 -16.65 -16.15 -51.36
N ILE A 383 -16.91 -15.52 -50.22
CA ILE A 383 -17.29 -16.25 -48.98
C ILE A 383 -18.59 -17.07 -49.19
N ASN A 384 -19.44 -16.71 -50.12
CA ASN A 384 -20.67 -17.42 -50.45
C ASN A 384 -20.46 -18.56 -51.49
N GLY A 385 -19.19 -18.89 -51.79
CA GLY A 385 -18.84 -19.99 -52.71
C GLY A 385 -18.89 -19.65 -54.21
N THR A 386 -19.18 -18.41 -54.59
CA THR A 386 -19.20 -17.99 -56.03
C THR A 386 -17.76 -17.84 -56.54
N LYS A 387 -17.43 -18.54 -57.62
CA LYS A 387 -16.13 -18.44 -58.28
C LYS A 387 -16.03 -17.11 -59.04
N ILE A 388 -14.89 -16.40 -58.84
CA ILE A 388 -14.59 -15.12 -59.50
C ILE A 388 -13.22 -15.17 -60.17
N ASN A 389 -13.04 -14.37 -61.22
CA ASN A 389 -11.80 -14.37 -62.01
C ASN A 389 -10.72 -13.43 -61.47
N SER A 390 -11.12 -12.43 -60.69
CA SER A 390 -10.22 -11.49 -60.01
C SER A 390 -10.86 -10.87 -58.79
N ILE A 391 -10.03 -10.42 -57.82
CA ILE A 391 -10.48 -9.69 -56.63
C ILE A 391 -10.53 -8.20 -57.00
N THR A 392 -11.74 -7.63 -57.01
CA THR A 392 -11.98 -6.23 -57.40
C THR A 392 -12.35 -5.31 -56.25
N GLY A 393 -12.51 -5.84 -55.03
CA GLY A 393 -12.94 -5.04 -53.89
C GLY A 393 -12.44 -5.59 -52.55
N SER A 394 -12.71 -4.83 -51.45
CA SER A 394 -12.50 -5.32 -50.10
C SER A 394 -13.49 -6.41 -49.77
N GLY A 395 -13.07 -7.43 -49.02
CA GLY A 395 -13.93 -8.56 -48.67
C GLY A 395 -13.15 -9.79 -48.25
N VAL A 396 -13.89 -10.88 -47.94
CA VAL A 396 -13.33 -12.18 -47.61
C VAL A 396 -13.43 -13.11 -48.81
N TYR A 397 -12.30 -13.67 -49.21
CA TYR A 397 -12.19 -14.56 -50.37
C TYR A 397 -11.59 -15.89 -49.98
N ILE A 398 -11.91 -16.95 -50.72
CA ILE A 398 -11.35 -18.28 -50.57
C ILE A 398 -10.55 -18.58 -51.84
N ILE A 399 -9.28 -18.82 -51.70
CA ILE A 399 -8.39 -19.16 -52.79
C ILE A 399 -8.05 -20.65 -52.72
N LYS A 400 -8.32 -21.38 -53.81
CA LYS A 400 -7.96 -22.78 -54.00
C LYS A 400 -6.82 -22.88 -54.99
N SER A 401 -5.69 -23.47 -54.60
CA SER A 401 -4.55 -23.73 -55.47
C SER A 401 -3.82 -25.01 -54.96
N ASN A 402 -3.47 -25.89 -55.88
CA ASN A 402 -2.72 -27.13 -55.59
C ASN A 402 -3.28 -27.99 -54.46
N GLY A 403 -4.62 -28.15 -54.41
CA GLY A 403 -5.28 -28.94 -53.39
C GLY A 403 -5.38 -28.26 -52.02
N LYS A 404 -4.81 -27.07 -51.83
CA LYS A 404 -4.89 -26.27 -50.61
C LYS A 404 -5.93 -25.15 -50.74
N THR A 405 -6.60 -24.87 -49.66
CA THR A 405 -7.59 -23.79 -49.57
C THR A 405 -7.14 -22.76 -48.55
N LYS A 406 -7.16 -21.47 -48.94
CA LYS A 406 -6.83 -20.36 -48.05
C LYS A 406 -7.97 -19.33 -48.01
N LYS A 407 -8.26 -18.79 -46.85
CA LYS A 407 -9.14 -17.65 -46.64
C LYS A 407 -8.32 -16.38 -46.64
N VAL A 408 -8.70 -15.40 -47.48
CA VAL A 408 -8.01 -14.12 -47.65
C VAL A 408 -8.94 -12.97 -47.34
N VAL A 409 -8.51 -12.01 -46.53
CA VAL A 409 -9.25 -10.79 -46.24
C VAL A 409 -8.55 -9.62 -46.90
N ILE A 410 -9.24 -8.95 -47.80
CA ILE A 410 -8.76 -7.74 -48.49
C ILE A 410 -9.39 -6.53 -47.80
N LYS A 411 -8.57 -5.66 -47.25
CA LYS A 411 -8.97 -4.33 -46.75
C LYS A 411 -8.46 -3.29 -47.76
N LYS A 412 -9.31 -2.36 -48.13
CA LYS A 412 -8.89 -1.13 -48.83
C LYS A 412 -8.48 -0.10 -47.82
#